data_2d34a0d5b7318c2d7a37f358a6133a12
#
_entry.id   2d34a0d5b7318c2d7a37f358a6133a12
#
_cell.length_a   1.000
_cell.length_b   1.000
_cell.length_c   1.000
_cell.angle_alpha   90.00
_cell.angle_beta   90.00
_cell.angle_gamma   90.00
#
_symmetry.space_group_name_H-M   'P 1'
#
loop_
_entity.id
_entity.type
_entity.pdbx_description
1 polymer ?
#
loop_
_entity_poly.entity_id
_entity_poly.type
_entity_poly.pdbx_seq_one_letter_code
_entity_poly.pdbx_strand_id
1 'polypeptide(L)'
;MIFSSLTQVTADELFNKGKEVFLESGNCAACHMLSDAGSNAMVGPNLNEIRPDIQRIIMAVRNGIGVMPAMEGILSDEEIEAVAHYTSIAAEQ
;
A
#
# COMPACT_ATOMS: atom_id res chain seq x y z
N MET A 1 9.05 -26.68 27.29
CA MET A 1 9.20 -26.34 25.88
C MET A 1 8.57 -25.01 25.61
N ILE A 2 9.35 -24.07 25.17
CA ILE A 2 8.87 -22.72 24.92
C ILE A 2 8.56 -22.61 23.45
N PHE A 3 7.30 -22.38 23.14
CA PHE A 3 6.92 -22.07 21.78
C PHE A 3 7.02 -20.56 21.63
N SER A 4 7.99 -20.09 20.87
CA SER A 4 7.92 -18.73 20.43
C SER A 4 6.69 -18.64 19.53
N SER A 5 5.69 -17.95 19.97
CA SER A 5 4.56 -17.65 19.13
C SER A 5 5.04 -16.67 18.06
N LEU A 6 5.43 -17.20 16.93
CA LEU A 6 5.59 -16.38 15.75
C LEU A 6 4.18 -16.02 15.31
N THR A 7 3.80 -14.79 15.58
CA THR A 7 2.54 -14.28 15.07
C THR A 7 2.70 -14.13 13.56
N GLN A 8 2.15 -15.08 12.83
CA GLN A 8 2.13 -14.96 11.38
C GLN A 8 0.96 -14.08 10.98
N VAL A 9 1.26 -13.03 10.23
CA VAL A 9 0.25 -12.15 9.69
C VAL A 9 -0.39 -12.89 8.51
N THR A 10 -1.71 -13.05 8.55
CA THR A 10 -2.46 -13.66 7.47
C THR A 10 -2.53 -12.70 6.28
N ALA A 11 -2.86 -13.26 5.09
CA ALA A 11 -3.06 -12.44 3.89
C ALA A 11 -4.19 -11.43 4.10
N ASP A 12 -5.27 -11.81 4.81
CA ASP A 12 -6.38 -10.91 5.09
C ASP A 12 -5.98 -9.79 6.04
N GLU A 13 -5.22 -10.10 7.07
CA GLU A 13 -4.72 -9.09 8.00
C GLU A 13 -3.78 -8.11 7.30
N LEU A 14 -2.92 -8.61 6.43
CA LEU A 14 -2.00 -7.79 5.66
C LEU A 14 -2.76 -6.89 4.69
N PHE A 15 -3.78 -7.41 4.03
CA PHE A 15 -4.65 -6.64 3.14
C PHE A 15 -5.34 -5.51 3.90
N ASN A 16 -5.93 -5.82 5.06
CA ASN A 16 -6.64 -4.85 5.87
C ASN A 16 -5.69 -3.77 6.41
N LYS A 17 -4.52 -4.16 6.85
CA LYS A 17 -3.49 -3.22 7.30
C LYS A 17 -3.04 -2.30 6.15
N GLY A 18 -2.85 -2.87 4.99
CA GLY A 18 -2.47 -2.11 3.79
C GLY A 18 -3.55 -1.10 3.40
N LYS A 19 -4.80 -1.49 3.48
CA LYS A 19 -5.91 -0.57 3.20
C LYS A 19 -5.91 0.60 4.18
N GLU A 20 -5.67 0.33 5.46
CA GLU A 20 -5.56 1.37 6.48
C GLU A 20 -4.42 2.32 6.17
N VAL A 21 -3.26 1.79 5.79
CA VAL A 21 -2.11 2.62 5.39
C VAL A 21 -2.46 3.48 4.18
N PHE A 22 -3.11 2.90 3.19
CA PHE A 22 -3.52 3.62 1.98
C PHE A 22 -4.44 4.80 2.30
N LEU A 23 -5.39 4.58 3.20
CA LEU A 23 -6.39 5.58 3.55
C LEU A 23 -5.91 6.60 4.59
N GLU A 24 -5.04 6.18 5.50
CA GLU A 24 -4.67 7.00 6.66
C GLU A 24 -3.19 7.34 6.71
N SER A 25 -2.34 6.45 7.23
CA SER A 25 -0.95 6.79 7.52
C SER A 25 -0.11 7.12 6.29
N GLY A 26 -0.39 6.49 5.16
CA GLY A 26 0.30 6.80 3.91
C GLY A 26 -0.39 7.86 3.08
N ASN A 27 -1.66 8.09 3.35
CA ASN A 27 -2.50 9.07 2.65
C ASN A 27 -2.45 8.95 1.11
N CYS A 28 -2.35 7.71 0.63
CA CYS A 28 -2.27 7.43 -0.81
C CYS A 28 -3.55 7.85 -1.54
N ALA A 29 -4.68 7.74 -0.83
CA ALA A 29 -6.00 8.10 -1.36
C ALA A 29 -6.12 9.57 -1.72
N ALA A 30 -5.27 10.43 -1.17
CA ALA A 30 -5.29 11.86 -1.48
C ALA A 30 -4.91 12.14 -2.94
N CYS A 31 -4.16 11.24 -3.57
CA CYS A 31 -3.64 11.42 -4.92
C CYS A 31 -4.07 10.35 -5.90
N HIS A 32 -4.33 9.14 -5.43
CA HIS A 32 -4.61 7.99 -6.31
C HIS A 32 -6.06 7.53 -6.26
N MET A 33 -6.61 7.28 -7.44
CA MET A 33 -7.88 6.57 -7.56
C MET A 33 -7.62 5.07 -7.32
N LEU A 34 -8.46 4.47 -6.50
CA LEU A 34 -8.47 3.03 -6.26
C LEU A 34 -9.88 2.65 -5.77
N SER A 35 -10.58 1.85 -6.56
CA SER A 35 -12.00 1.53 -6.30
C SER A 35 -12.23 0.89 -4.95
N ASP A 36 -11.42 -0.09 -4.57
CA ASP A 36 -11.57 -0.77 -3.29
C ASP A 36 -11.45 0.19 -2.10
N ALA A 37 -10.61 1.20 -2.22
CA ALA A 37 -10.43 2.20 -1.18
C ALA A 37 -11.48 3.32 -1.22
N GLY A 38 -12.31 3.34 -2.24
CA GLY A 38 -13.30 4.41 -2.43
C GLY A 38 -12.68 5.75 -2.78
N SER A 39 -11.43 5.77 -3.24
CA SER A 39 -10.75 7.01 -3.56
C SER A 39 -10.91 7.37 -5.04
N ASN A 40 -11.10 8.64 -5.30
CA ASN A 40 -11.37 9.16 -6.64
C ASN A 40 -10.38 10.24 -7.08
N ALA A 41 -9.30 10.42 -6.33
CA ALA A 41 -8.32 11.45 -6.65
C ALA A 41 -7.61 11.16 -7.96
N MET A 42 -7.26 12.20 -8.70
CA MET A 42 -6.67 12.08 -10.02
C MET A 42 -5.34 12.83 -10.14
N VAL A 43 -4.68 13.07 -9.01
CA VAL A 43 -3.37 13.71 -8.99
C VAL A 43 -2.30 12.73 -9.43
N GLY A 44 -2.36 11.51 -8.92
CA GLY A 44 -1.50 10.41 -9.33
C GLY A 44 -2.21 9.50 -10.33
N PRO A 45 -1.51 8.50 -10.88
CA PRO A 45 -2.14 7.53 -11.78
C PRO A 45 -3.31 6.79 -11.13
N ASN A 46 -4.29 6.44 -11.96
CA ASN A 46 -5.38 5.57 -11.55
C ASN A 46 -4.84 4.15 -11.39
N LEU A 47 -4.82 3.65 -10.17
CA LEU A 47 -4.19 2.37 -9.86
C LEU A 47 -4.95 1.19 -10.47
N ASN A 48 -6.27 1.30 -10.62
CA ASN A 48 -7.05 0.26 -11.30
C ASN A 48 -6.71 0.15 -12.79
N GLU A 49 -6.21 1.22 -13.40
CA GLU A 49 -5.79 1.20 -14.79
C GLU A 49 -4.38 0.65 -14.95
N ILE A 50 -3.42 1.16 -14.17
CA ILE A 50 -2.02 0.77 -14.35
C ILE A 50 -1.68 -0.58 -13.74
N ARG A 51 -2.44 -1.03 -12.75
CA ARG A 51 -2.27 -2.33 -12.09
C ARG A 51 -0.81 -2.67 -11.81
N PRO A 52 -0.16 -1.88 -10.97
CA PRO A 52 1.27 -2.06 -10.73
C PRO A 52 1.53 -3.35 -9.95
N ASP A 53 2.65 -4.01 -10.26
CA ASP A 53 3.07 -5.16 -9.47
C ASP A 53 3.64 -4.70 -8.12
N ILE A 54 3.76 -5.65 -7.19
CA ILE A 54 4.15 -5.35 -5.81
C ILE A 54 5.54 -4.71 -5.71
N GLN A 55 6.50 -5.15 -6.51
CA GLN A 55 7.86 -4.60 -6.44
C GLN A 55 7.90 -3.16 -6.93
N ARG A 56 7.14 -2.87 -7.98
CA ARG A 56 7.02 -1.51 -8.49
C ARG A 56 6.40 -0.59 -7.45
N ILE A 57 5.38 -1.07 -6.73
CA ILE A 57 4.74 -0.29 -5.67
C ILE A 57 5.73 -0.02 -4.55
N ILE A 58 6.45 -1.05 -4.09
CA ILE A 58 7.43 -0.89 -3.02
C ILE A 58 8.46 0.17 -3.38
N MET A 59 9.01 0.11 -4.58
CA MET A 59 10.01 1.08 -5.03
C MET A 59 9.46 2.50 -5.09
N ALA A 60 8.25 2.65 -5.62
CA ALA A 60 7.60 3.95 -5.71
C ALA A 60 7.31 4.54 -4.33
N VAL A 61 6.82 3.71 -3.41
CA VAL A 61 6.49 4.15 -2.06
C VAL A 61 7.75 4.51 -1.28
N ARG A 62 8.79 3.69 -1.35
CA ARG A 62 10.04 3.97 -0.63
C ARG A 62 10.73 5.22 -1.14
N ASN A 63 10.87 5.33 -2.45
CA ASN A 63 11.74 6.33 -3.07
C ASN A 63 11.00 7.57 -3.56
N GLY A 64 9.69 7.47 -3.73
CA GLY A 64 8.91 8.52 -4.34
C GLY A 64 9.14 8.60 -5.86
N ILE A 65 8.25 9.28 -6.55
CA ILE A 65 8.36 9.54 -7.99
C ILE A 65 7.73 10.90 -8.26
N GLY A 66 8.52 11.83 -8.81
CA GLY A 66 8.01 13.16 -9.12
C GLY A 66 7.43 13.83 -7.87
N VAL A 67 6.15 14.20 -7.90
CA VAL A 67 5.49 14.84 -6.76
C VAL A 67 5.07 13.86 -5.68
N MET A 68 5.10 12.55 -5.97
CA MET A 68 4.82 11.53 -4.98
C MET A 68 5.98 11.47 -3.98
N PRO A 69 5.73 11.71 -2.68
CA PRO A 69 6.82 11.75 -1.71
C PRO A 69 7.37 10.35 -1.41
N ALA A 70 8.65 10.31 -1.05
CA ALA A 70 9.28 9.10 -0.55
C ALA A 70 8.78 8.84 0.88
N MET A 71 8.35 7.62 1.14
CA MET A 71 7.81 7.24 2.44
C MET A 71 8.81 6.48 3.32
N GLU A 72 10.02 6.25 2.81
CA GLU A 72 11.10 5.66 3.61
C GLU A 72 11.34 6.53 4.85
N GLY A 73 11.33 5.91 6.03
CA GLY A 73 11.49 6.64 7.28
C GLY A 73 10.23 7.28 7.82
N ILE A 74 9.16 7.38 7.01
CA ILE A 74 7.85 7.90 7.44
C ILE A 74 6.93 6.73 7.74
N LEU A 75 6.85 5.75 6.83
CA LEU A 75 6.16 4.49 7.06
C LEU A 75 7.19 3.44 7.48
N SER A 76 6.79 2.52 8.34
CA SER A 76 7.62 1.37 8.70
C SER A 76 7.74 0.42 7.51
N ASP A 77 8.72 -0.48 7.56
CA ASP A 77 8.86 -1.51 6.52
C ASP A 77 7.60 -2.37 6.44
N GLU A 78 6.99 -2.70 7.58
CA GLU A 78 5.76 -3.47 7.62
C GLU A 78 4.59 -2.73 6.97
N GLU A 79 4.52 -1.42 7.17
CA GLU A 79 3.48 -0.60 6.56
C GLU A 79 3.67 -0.51 5.04
N ILE A 80 4.91 -0.37 4.60
CA ILE A 80 5.23 -0.34 3.17
C ILE A 80 4.86 -1.66 2.50
N GLU A 81 5.23 -2.79 3.13
CA GLU A 81 4.85 -4.11 2.63
C GLU A 81 3.35 -4.30 2.59
N ALA A 82 2.67 -3.87 3.65
CA ALA A 82 1.21 -4.01 3.75
C ALA A 82 0.50 -3.19 2.66
N VAL A 83 0.89 -1.95 2.46
CA VAL A 83 0.25 -1.11 1.44
C VAL A 83 0.56 -1.60 0.03
N ALA A 84 1.75 -2.14 -0.20
CA ALA A 84 2.10 -2.72 -1.49
C ALA A 84 1.29 -3.98 -1.77
N HIS A 85 1.13 -4.84 -0.76
CA HIS A 85 0.29 -6.04 -0.85
C HIS A 85 -1.17 -5.65 -1.15
N TYR A 86 -1.71 -4.75 -0.36
CA TYR A 86 -3.08 -4.27 -0.55
C TYR A 86 -3.29 -3.70 -1.95
N THR A 87 -2.45 -2.76 -2.34
CA THR A 87 -2.60 -2.04 -3.60
C THR A 87 -2.50 -2.97 -4.81
N SER A 88 -1.55 -3.91 -4.79
CA SER A 88 -1.37 -4.85 -5.90
C SER A 88 -2.59 -5.74 -6.11
N ILE A 89 -3.27 -6.13 -5.03
CA ILE A 89 -4.47 -6.97 -5.09
C ILE A 89 -5.69 -6.11 -5.44
N ALA A 90 -5.88 -5.00 -4.74
CA ALA A 90 -7.03 -4.13 -4.93
C ALA A 90 -7.08 -3.53 -6.34
N ALA A 91 -5.94 -3.23 -6.94
CA ALA A 91 -5.87 -2.68 -8.28
C ALA A 91 -6.37 -3.65 -9.36
N GLU A 92 -6.37 -4.94 -9.07
CA GLU A 92 -6.86 -5.98 -9.98
C GLU A 92 -8.37 -6.18 -9.91
N GLN A 93 -9.02 -5.59 -8.95
CA GLN A 93 -10.46 -5.78 -8.72
C GLN A 93 -11.35 -4.87 -9.56
#